data_bf193eaad71e0fc0820098bbe226e1c6
#
_entry.id   bf193eaad71e0fc0820098bbe226e1c6
#
_cell.length_a   1.000
_cell.length_b   1.000
_cell.length_c   1.000
_cell.angle_alpha   90.00
_cell.angle_beta   90.00
_cell.angle_gamma   90.00
#
_symmetry.space_group_name_H-M   'P 1'
#
loop_
_entity.id
_entity.type
_entity.pdbx_description
1 polymer ?
#
loop_
_entity_poly.entity_id
_entity_poly.type
_entity_poly.pdbx_seq_one_letter_code
_entity_poly.pdbx_strand_id
1 'polypeptide(L)'
;MEIPFELIEKTILVVVVFTISLLSAMYATYGERKISAFFQDRVGPNRAGPWGLLQPLADGGKLFFKEEIIPISSNKFLFILGPSISMLTALLTSAVIPWGSYLEIAGREVSMQVTDINIGVLYIFAIVSIGVYGIMIGGWASNNKYSLMGALRASSQMISYEIAMGMSIVALIMTTGSMSLKDIVSQQVEGHWNILYQPLGFFIFLICAFAELNRTPFDLPECEAELVGGYHTEYSSMKLGLFLFAEYTNMFVSSAVMSALYFGGYDIPFIEYLGLSQNIVAILGFLFFFGKIVFFIFFFMWIRWTIPRFRYDQLMTLGWKVLIPLSIANVILTGLFILFA
;
A
#
# COMPACT_ATOMS: atom_id res chain seq x y z
N MET A 1 28.65 -20.01 -19.16
CA MET A 1 27.54 -20.19 -18.21
C MET A 1 26.33 -19.55 -18.88
N GLU A 2 25.43 -20.33 -19.44
CA GLU A 2 24.18 -19.76 -20.00
C GLU A 2 23.28 -19.40 -18.83
N ILE A 3 22.94 -18.10 -18.74
CA ILE A 3 22.01 -17.62 -17.71
C ILE A 3 20.63 -18.25 -18.03
N PRO A 4 20.00 -18.99 -17.09
CA PRO A 4 18.71 -19.60 -17.36
C PRO A 4 17.67 -18.52 -17.68
N PHE A 5 16.88 -18.75 -18.73
CA PHE A 5 15.85 -17.81 -19.22
C PHE A 5 14.92 -17.32 -18.10
N GLU A 6 14.55 -18.21 -17.18
CA GLU A 6 13.72 -17.87 -16.01
C GLU A 6 14.34 -16.78 -15.13
N LEU A 7 15.68 -16.80 -14.95
CA LEU A 7 16.36 -15.78 -14.15
C LEU A 7 16.29 -14.40 -14.83
N ILE A 8 16.42 -14.34 -16.15
CA ILE A 8 16.31 -13.12 -16.94
C ILE A 8 14.87 -12.58 -16.84
N GLU A 9 13.88 -13.44 -17.05
CA GLU A 9 12.45 -13.11 -16.95
C GLU A 9 12.12 -12.51 -15.58
N LYS A 10 12.46 -13.21 -14.50
CA LYS A 10 12.19 -12.73 -13.13
C LYS A 10 12.93 -11.43 -12.80
N THR A 11 14.16 -11.28 -13.28
CA THR A 11 14.93 -10.03 -13.09
C THR A 11 14.24 -8.85 -13.78
N ILE A 12 13.78 -9.05 -15.02
CA ILE A 12 13.04 -8.00 -15.77
C ILE A 12 11.75 -7.65 -15.04
N LEU A 13 10.98 -8.64 -14.59
CA LEU A 13 9.73 -8.42 -13.86
C LEU A 13 9.95 -7.63 -12.56
N VAL A 14 10.99 -7.97 -11.77
CA VAL A 14 11.36 -7.21 -10.55
C VAL A 14 11.63 -5.76 -10.89
N VAL A 15 12.47 -5.50 -11.91
CA VAL A 15 12.81 -4.13 -12.33
C VAL A 15 11.57 -3.37 -12.79
N VAL A 16 10.70 -4.00 -13.58
CA VAL A 16 9.45 -3.39 -14.07
C VAL A 16 8.51 -3.05 -12.92
N VAL A 17 8.24 -4.01 -12.03
CA VAL A 17 7.33 -3.82 -10.88
C VAL A 17 7.85 -2.72 -9.94
N PHE A 18 9.14 -2.73 -9.63
CA PHE A 18 9.73 -1.69 -8.78
C PHE A 18 9.67 -0.32 -9.45
N THR A 19 9.96 -0.25 -10.76
CA THR A 19 9.89 1.01 -11.51
C THR A 19 8.46 1.55 -11.53
N ILE A 20 7.46 0.72 -11.77
CA ILE A 20 6.04 1.12 -11.75
C ILE A 20 5.64 1.59 -10.34
N SER A 21 6.03 0.88 -9.29
CA SER A 21 5.73 1.25 -7.91
C SER A 21 6.34 2.61 -7.55
N LEU A 22 7.60 2.85 -7.89
CA LEU A 22 8.29 4.12 -7.65
C LEU A 22 7.70 5.27 -8.47
N LEU A 23 7.42 5.05 -9.75
CA LEU A 23 6.78 6.06 -10.61
C LEU A 23 5.38 6.39 -10.10
N SER A 24 4.60 5.39 -9.70
CA SER A 24 3.26 5.60 -9.14
C SER A 24 3.32 6.40 -7.84
N ALA A 25 4.25 6.09 -6.94
CA ALA A 25 4.48 6.85 -5.72
C ALA A 25 4.89 8.30 -6.00
N MET A 26 5.80 8.51 -6.97
CA MET A 26 6.23 9.84 -7.39
C MET A 26 5.07 10.66 -7.96
N TYR A 27 4.27 10.09 -8.87
CA TYR A 27 3.11 10.79 -9.44
C TYR A 27 1.92 10.90 -8.49
N ALA A 28 1.82 10.04 -7.46
CA ALA A 28 0.82 10.17 -6.41
C ALA A 28 1.00 11.50 -5.64
N THR A 29 2.23 11.98 -5.44
CA THR A 29 2.47 13.32 -4.83
C THR A 29 1.89 14.46 -5.66
N TYR A 30 2.01 14.38 -6.97
CA TYR A 30 1.39 15.31 -7.90
C TYR A 30 -0.12 15.20 -7.89
N GLY A 31 -0.63 13.95 -7.94
CA GLY A 31 -2.07 13.66 -7.87
C GLY A 31 -2.70 14.26 -6.63
N GLU A 32 -2.10 14.08 -5.46
CA GLU A 32 -2.59 14.62 -4.20
C GLU A 32 -2.70 16.16 -4.23
N ARG A 33 -1.68 16.85 -4.76
CA ARG A 33 -1.72 18.32 -4.89
C ARG A 33 -2.77 18.79 -5.89
N LYS A 34 -3.04 18.04 -6.97
CA LYS A 34 -4.09 18.37 -7.94
C LYS A 34 -5.48 18.11 -7.37
N ILE A 35 -5.68 16.97 -6.71
CA ILE A 35 -6.95 16.58 -6.08
C ILE A 35 -7.28 17.58 -4.96
N SER A 36 -6.31 17.92 -4.09
CA SER A 36 -6.53 18.93 -3.05
C SER A 36 -6.87 20.31 -3.62
N ALA A 37 -6.23 20.70 -4.72
CA ALA A 37 -6.52 21.95 -5.40
C ALA A 37 -7.93 21.98 -5.99
N PHE A 38 -8.39 20.86 -6.55
CA PHE A 38 -9.75 20.70 -7.07
C PHE A 38 -10.80 20.89 -5.97
N PHE A 39 -10.60 20.25 -4.79
CA PHE A 39 -11.53 20.43 -3.65
C PHE A 39 -11.49 21.82 -3.03
N GLN A 40 -10.42 22.57 -3.22
CA GLN A 40 -10.23 23.89 -2.65
C GLN A 40 -10.43 25.02 -3.68
N ASP A 41 -11.01 24.74 -4.84
CA ASP A 41 -11.24 25.67 -5.94
C ASP A 41 -10.00 26.51 -6.31
N ARG A 42 -8.81 25.89 -6.35
CA ARG A 42 -7.55 26.52 -6.72
C ARG A 42 -6.80 25.74 -7.80
N VAL A 43 -5.92 26.42 -8.51
CA VAL A 43 -5.05 25.80 -9.52
C VAL A 43 -3.89 25.10 -8.80
N GLY A 44 -3.83 23.78 -8.88
CA GLY A 44 -2.69 22.98 -8.37
C GLY A 44 -1.40 23.23 -9.16
N PRO A 45 -0.35 22.40 -8.96
CA PRO A 45 0.92 22.53 -9.68
C PRO A 45 0.71 22.66 -11.20
N ASN A 46 1.29 23.72 -11.82
CA ASN A 46 0.97 24.08 -13.19
C ASN A 46 2.20 24.63 -13.95
N ARG A 47 3.30 25.00 -13.23
CA ARG A 47 4.45 25.69 -13.83
C ARG A 47 5.61 24.80 -14.23
N ALA A 48 5.80 23.64 -13.58
CA ALA A 48 6.88 22.72 -13.88
C ALA A 48 6.48 21.78 -15.04
N GLY A 49 6.79 22.17 -16.26
CA GLY A 49 6.40 21.47 -17.49
C GLY A 49 4.90 21.63 -17.85
N PRO A 50 4.42 20.93 -18.90
CA PRO A 50 3.02 20.99 -19.28
C PRO A 50 2.12 20.56 -18.11
N TRP A 51 1.17 21.40 -17.72
CA TRP A 51 0.23 21.18 -16.62
C TRP A 51 0.87 20.82 -15.26
N GLY A 52 2.18 21.04 -15.09
CA GLY A 52 2.90 20.72 -13.86
C GLY A 52 3.37 19.25 -13.76
N LEU A 53 3.36 18.48 -14.84
CA LEU A 53 3.74 17.04 -14.85
C LEU A 53 5.18 16.79 -14.43
N LEU A 54 6.07 17.78 -14.56
CA LEU A 54 7.47 17.66 -14.12
C LEU A 54 7.68 18.07 -12.65
N GLN A 55 6.63 18.44 -11.94
CA GLN A 55 6.73 18.83 -10.53
C GLN A 55 7.31 17.73 -9.63
N PRO A 56 6.93 16.43 -9.76
CA PRO A 56 7.53 15.38 -8.95
C PRO A 56 9.03 15.23 -9.15
N LEU A 57 9.51 15.41 -10.39
CA LEU A 57 10.95 15.39 -10.70
C LEU A 57 11.68 16.58 -10.07
N ALA A 58 11.07 17.75 -10.10
CA ALA A 58 11.64 18.94 -9.45
C ALA A 58 11.70 18.77 -7.92
N ASP A 59 10.67 18.17 -7.31
CA ASP A 59 10.63 17.89 -5.87
C ASP A 59 11.66 16.81 -5.48
N GLY A 60 11.82 15.76 -6.29
CA GLY A 60 12.87 14.76 -6.13
C GLY A 60 14.26 15.37 -6.25
N GLY A 61 14.50 16.17 -7.31
CA GLY A 61 15.76 16.87 -7.50
C GLY A 61 16.12 17.79 -6.33
N LYS A 62 15.13 18.53 -5.80
CA LYS A 62 15.33 19.37 -4.61
C LYS A 62 15.80 18.56 -3.41
N LEU A 63 15.23 17.37 -3.16
CA LEU A 63 15.65 16.50 -2.06
C LEU A 63 17.06 15.95 -2.25
N PHE A 64 17.46 15.65 -3.50
CA PHE A 64 18.81 15.20 -3.82
C PHE A 64 19.90 16.26 -3.55
N PHE A 65 19.62 17.51 -3.95
CA PHE A 65 20.60 18.60 -3.81
C PHE A 65 20.53 19.31 -2.45
N LYS A 66 19.55 18.98 -1.60
CA LYS A 66 19.43 19.55 -0.27
C LYS A 66 20.53 18.98 0.65
N GLU A 67 21.14 19.84 1.47
CA GLU A 67 22.13 19.45 2.46
C GLU A 67 21.58 18.41 3.44
N GLU A 68 22.39 17.39 3.71
CA GLU A 68 22.06 16.31 4.62
C GLU A 68 22.50 16.69 6.04
N ILE A 69 21.54 16.73 6.97
CA ILE A 69 21.79 17.03 8.37
C ILE A 69 21.53 15.77 9.19
N ILE A 70 22.53 15.36 9.98
CA ILE A 70 22.39 14.28 10.96
C ILE A 70 22.69 14.89 12.32
N PRO A 71 21.77 14.80 13.31
CA PRO A 71 22.00 15.33 14.64
C PRO A 71 23.24 14.69 15.30
N ILE A 72 24.08 15.49 15.94
CA ILE A 72 25.34 15.03 16.56
C ILE A 72 25.08 13.96 17.64
N SER A 73 23.98 14.08 18.35
CA SER A 73 23.56 13.16 19.44
C SER A 73 22.88 11.89 18.93
N SER A 74 22.65 11.73 17.61
CA SER A 74 21.98 10.58 17.03
C SER A 74 22.92 9.43 16.72
N ASN A 75 22.42 8.19 16.75
CA ASN A 75 23.14 7.04 16.24
C ASN A 75 23.01 7.00 14.71
N LYS A 76 24.11 7.33 14.00
CA LYS A 76 24.13 7.45 12.52
C LYS A 76 23.65 6.19 11.79
N PHE A 77 24.03 5.00 12.27
CA PHE A 77 23.63 3.74 11.63
C PHE A 77 22.12 3.53 11.71
N LEU A 78 21.54 3.65 12.91
CA LEU A 78 20.10 3.48 13.11
C LEU A 78 19.29 4.60 12.43
N PHE A 79 19.85 5.82 12.37
CA PHE A 79 19.23 6.95 11.71
C PHE A 79 19.07 6.74 10.20
N ILE A 80 20.02 6.06 9.55
CA ILE A 80 19.95 5.68 8.14
C ILE A 80 19.08 4.43 7.95
N LEU A 81 19.16 3.49 8.88
CA LEU A 81 18.46 2.20 8.79
C LEU A 81 16.93 2.38 8.83
N GLY A 82 16.41 3.31 9.65
CA GLY A 82 14.96 3.56 9.76
C GLY A 82 14.27 3.79 8.42
N PRO A 83 14.60 4.87 7.70
CA PRO A 83 13.98 5.15 6.40
C PRO A 83 14.27 4.08 5.34
N SER A 84 15.44 3.42 5.42
CA SER A 84 15.80 2.34 4.50
C SER A 84 14.90 1.11 4.68
N ILE A 85 14.60 0.71 5.92
CA ILE A 85 13.65 -0.39 6.20
C ILE A 85 12.26 -0.02 5.68
N SER A 86 11.74 1.17 6.00
CA SER A 86 10.40 1.58 5.57
C SER A 86 10.25 1.55 4.04
N MET A 87 11.26 2.02 3.30
CA MET A 87 11.23 2.00 1.85
C MET A 87 11.37 0.59 1.27
N LEU A 88 12.25 -0.22 1.84
CA LEU A 88 12.51 -1.58 1.37
C LEU A 88 11.28 -2.47 1.58
N THR A 89 10.60 -2.38 2.73
CA THR A 89 9.37 -3.14 3.00
C THR A 89 8.24 -2.74 2.06
N ALA A 90 8.07 -1.45 1.79
CA ALA A 90 7.07 -0.98 0.83
C ALA A 90 7.28 -1.58 -0.57
N LEU A 91 8.52 -1.69 -1.06
CA LEU A 91 8.82 -2.30 -2.35
C LEU A 91 8.67 -3.82 -2.34
N LEU A 92 9.15 -4.50 -1.29
CA LEU A 92 9.08 -5.98 -1.20
C LEU A 92 7.64 -6.50 -1.22
N THR A 93 6.71 -5.77 -0.63
CA THR A 93 5.29 -6.15 -0.63
C THR A 93 4.73 -6.24 -2.06
N SER A 94 5.21 -5.43 -3.00
CA SER A 94 4.75 -5.44 -4.40
C SER A 94 5.12 -6.70 -5.19
N ALA A 95 6.09 -7.49 -4.71
CA ALA A 95 6.60 -8.66 -5.43
C ALA A 95 5.60 -9.84 -5.51
N VAL A 96 4.67 -9.95 -4.58
CA VAL A 96 3.70 -11.05 -4.49
C VAL A 96 2.37 -10.72 -5.18
N ILE A 97 2.17 -9.48 -5.60
CA ILE A 97 0.92 -9.03 -6.23
C ILE A 97 0.83 -9.58 -7.65
N PRO A 98 -0.28 -10.25 -8.03
CA PRO A 98 -0.53 -10.69 -9.40
C PRO A 98 -0.99 -9.50 -10.25
N TRP A 99 -0.07 -8.95 -11.05
CA TRP A 99 -0.33 -7.75 -11.87
C TRP A 99 -1.19 -8.02 -13.11
N GLY A 100 -1.24 -9.26 -13.57
CA GLY A 100 -2.01 -9.71 -14.72
C GLY A 100 -2.01 -11.22 -14.81
N SER A 101 -2.69 -11.76 -15.82
CA SER A 101 -2.64 -13.18 -16.17
C SER A 101 -1.25 -13.55 -16.73
N TYR A 102 -1.15 -14.41 -17.70
CA TYR A 102 0.11 -14.73 -18.36
C TYR A 102 0.16 -14.12 -19.78
N LEU A 103 1.36 -13.80 -20.22
CA LEU A 103 1.66 -13.37 -21.60
C LEU A 103 2.29 -14.52 -22.38
N GLU A 104 1.83 -14.78 -23.56
CA GLU A 104 2.47 -15.71 -24.49
C GLU A 104 3.54 -14.98 -25.31
N ILE A 105 4.82 -15.20 -24.98
CA ILE A 105 5.96 -14.61 -25.68
C ILE A 105 6.78 -15.74 -26.29
N ALA A 106 6.88 -15.75 -27.62
CA ALA A 106 7.62 -16.74 -28.37
C ALA A 106 7.24 -18.22 -28.06
N GLY A 107 5.94 -18.48 -27.80
CA GLY A 107 5.42 -19.81 -27.47
C GLY A 107 5.69 -20.25 -26.02
N ARG A 108 6.02 -19.33 -25.14
CA ARG A 108 6.16 -19.56 -23.69
C ARG A 108 5.20 -18.66 -22.89
N GLU A 109 4.68 -19.22 -21.81
CA GLU A 109 3.84 -18.50 -20.87
C GLU A 109 4.72 -17.77 -19.86
N VAL A 110 4.65 -16.45 -19.86
CA VAL A 110 5.33 -15.55 -18.92
C VAL A 110 4.31 -15.01 -17.94
N SER A 111 4.42 -15.40 -16.68
CA SER A 111 3.54 -14.92 -15.61
C SER A 111 3.81 -13.44 -15.31
N MET A 112 2.77 -12.62 -15.18
CA MET A 112 2.88 -11.21 -14.77
C MET A 112 2.95 -11.04 -13.24
N GLN A 113 3.58 -11.99 -12.55
CA GLN A 113 3.82 -11.98 -11.11
C GLN A 113 5.28 -12.35 -10.84
N VAL A 114 5.96 -11.57 -10.00
CA VAL A 114 7.38 -11.82 -9.68
C VAL A 114 7.54 -13.17 -8.98
N THR A 115 6.77 -13.39 -7.92
CA THR A 115 6.82 -14.63 -7.14
C THR A 115 5.42 -15.04 -6.72
N ASP A 116 5.06 -16.29 -6.99
CA ASP A 116 3.86 -16.92 -6.45
C ASP A 116 4.24 -17.72 -5.21
N ILE A 117 3.67 -17.37 -4.06
CA ILE A 117 3.93 -17.97 -2.77
C ILE A 117 2.61 -18.48 -2.20
N ASN A 118 2.52 -19.76 -1.83
CA ASN A 118 1.30 -20.34 -1.25
C ASN A 118 0.78 -19.58 -0.01
N ILE A 119 1.65 -18.88 0.70
CA ILE A 119 1.34 -18.06 1.87
C ILE A 119 1.47 -16.55 1.55
N GLY A 120 1.12 -16.13 0.33
CA GLY A 120 1.30 -14.77 -0.17
C GLY A 120 0.70 -13.69 0.72
N VAL A 121 -0.51 -13.91 1.24
CA VAL A 121 -1.17 -13.00 2.17
C VAL A 121 -0.37 -12.85 3.46
N LEU A 122 0.10 -13.95 4.06
CA LEU A 122 0.91 -13.92 5.27
C LEU A 122 2.25 -13.20 5.04
N TYR A 123 2.86 -13.40 3.86
CA TYR A 123 4.07 -12.68 3.46
C TYR A 123 3.86 -11.16 3.46
N ILE A 124 2.74 -10.67 2.89
CA ILE A 124 2.41 -9.24 2.88
C ILE A 124 2.36 -8.70 4.31
N PHE A 125 1.63 -9.36 5.21
CA PHE A 125 1.54 -8.93 6.61
C PHE A 125 2.89 -8.93 7.30
N ALA A 126 3.69 -9.97 7.12
CA ALA A 126 5.02 -10.06 7.73
C ALA A 126 5.94 -8.91 7.28
N ILE A 127 5.93 -8.57 5.98
CA ILE A 127 6.75 -7.47 5.45
C ILE A 127 6.25 -6.11 5.93
N VAL A 128 4.95 -5.91 5.95
CA VAL A 128 4.33 -4.67 6.42
C VAL A 128 4.63 -4.45 7.89
N SER A 129 4.51 -5.48 8.74
CA SER A 129 4.89 -5.43 10.16
C SER A 129 6.36 -5.02 10.36
N ILE A 130 7.28 -5.47 9.49
CA ILE A 130 8.68 -5.02 9.54
C ILE A 130 8.79 -3.51 9.25
N GLY A 131 7.92 -2.94 8.41
CA GLY A 131 7.86 -1.51 8.11
C GLY A 131 7.65 -0.64 9.35
N VAL A 132 6.86 -1.14 10.32
CA VAL A 132 6.62 -0.47 11.61
C VAL A 132 7.93 -0.24 12.38
N TYR A 133 8.84 -1.22 12.36
CA TYR A 133 10.16 -1.08 12.99
C TYR A 133 11.00 0.01 12.32
N GLY A 134 10.84 0.24 11.02
CA GLY A 134 11.52 1.33 10.32
C GLY A 134 11.17 2.71 10.91
N ILE A 135 9.88 2.95 11.15
CA ILE A 135 9.38 4.18 11.78
C ILE A 135 9.85 4.27 13.24
N MET A 136 9.75 3.18 13.99
CA MET A 136 10.12 3.14 15.42
C MET A 136 11.63 3.39 15.63
N ILE A 137 12.48 2.72 14.84
CA ILE A 137 13.94 2.90 14.87
C ILE A 137 14.30 4.32 14.45
N GLY A 138 13.66 4.86 13.40
CA GLY A 138 13.90 6.21 12.91
C GLY A 138 13.60 7.28 13.96
N GLY A 139 12.44 7.20 14.60
CA GLY A 139 12.08 8.12 15.67
C GLY A 139 12.97 8.02 16.92
N TRP A 140 13.36 6.80 17.30
CA TRP A 140 14.27 6.58 18.41
C TRP A 140 15.68 7.09 18.11
N ALA A 141 16.22 6.78 16.94
CA ALA A 141 17.55 7.19 16.52
C ALA A 141 17.74 8.72 16.44
N SER A 142 16.65 9.45 16.20
CA SER A 142 16.64 10.92 16.12
C SER A 142 17.02 11.61 17.44
N ASN A 143 16.96 10.90 18.58
CA ASN A 143 17.23 11.41 19.92
C ASN A 143 16.45 12.70 20.28
N ASN A 144 15.24 12.82 19.74
CA ASN A 144 14.32 13.93 20.00
C ASN A 144 13.04 13.38 20.64
N LYS A 145 12.56 14.03 21.70
CA LYS A 145 11.36 13.61 22.44
C LYS A 145 10.12 13.59 21.55
N TYR A 146 9.95 14.57 20.68
CA TYR A 146 8.81 14.65 19.75
C TYR A 146 8.87 13.54 18.71
N SER A 147 10.04 13.27 18.13
CA SER A 147 10.22 12.16 17.19
C SER A 147 9.94 10.80 17.83
N LEU A 148 10.41 10.58 19.06
CA LEU A 148 10.14 9.35 19.78
C LEU A 148 8.65 9.17 20.08
N MET A 149 7.97 10.22 20.55
CA MET A 149 6.53 10.17 20.79
C MET A 149 5.72 9.95 19.51
N GLY A 150 6.12 10.56 18.39
CA GLY A 150 5.52 10.32 17.09
C GLY A 150 5.67 8.87 16.64
N ALA A 151 6.87 8.30 16.76
CA ALA A 151 7.13 6.91 16.42
C ALA A 151 6.35 5.92 17.30
N LEU A 152 6.24 6.17 18.60
CA LEU A 152 5.44 5.34 19.51
C LEU A 152 3.95 5.40 19.18
N ARG A 153 3.41 6.57 18.84
CA ARG A 153 2.02 6.72 18.40
C ARG A 153 1.77 5.99 17.09
N ALA A 154 2.67 6.12 16.09
CA ALA A 154 2.59 5.42 14.82
C ALA A 154 2.58 3.90 15.02
N SER A 155 3.56 3.36 15.73
CA SER A 155 3.69 1.91 15.92
C SER A 155 2.52 1.34 16.72
N SER A 156 2.04 2.00 17.76
CA SER A 156 0.87 1.52 18.50
C SER A 156 -0.41 1.54 17.66
N GLN A 157 -0.59 2.52 16.78
CA GLN A 157 -1.68 2.57 15.82
C GLN A 157 -1.60 1.40 14.84
N MET A 158 -0.47 1.27 14.10
CA MET A 158 -0.30 0.24 13.08
C MET A 158 -0.51 -1.16 13.66
N ILE A 159 0.14 -1.53 14.77
CA ILE A 159 -0.01 -2.84 15.42
C ILE A 159 -1.46 -3.11 15.83
N SER A 160 -2.17 -2.11 16.36
CA SER A 160 -3.56 -2.29 16.80
C SER A 160 -4.52 -2.54 15.65
N TYR A 161 -4.34 -1.85 14.53
CA TYR A 161 -5.20 -2.00 13.36
C TYR A 161 -4.83 -3.21 12.50
N GLU A 162 -3.56 -3.63 12.50
CA GLU A 162 -3.09 -4.84 11.83
C GLU A 162 -3.80 -6.09 12.37
N ILE A 163 -4.10 -6.17 13.66
CA ILE A 163 -4.85 -7.29 14.25
C ILE A 163 -6.27 -7.38 13.64
N ALA A 164 -6.98 -6.26 13.58
CA ALA A 164 -8.34 -6.23 13.01
C ALA A 164 -8.33 -6.52 11.51
N MET A 165 -7.34 -6.01 10.78
CA MET A 165 -7.13 -6.24 9.36
C MET A 165 -6.83 -7.71 9.09
N GLY A 166 -5.95 -8.33 9.87
CA GLY A 166 -5.63 -9.76 9.77
C GLY A 166 -6.86 -10.64 9.98
N MET A 167 -7.68 -10.35 11.01
CA MET A 167 -8.91 -11.07 11.27
C MET A 167 -9.93 -10.93 10.13
N SER A 168 -10.03 -9.76 9.48
CA SER A 168 -10.91 -9.57 8.33
C SER A 168 -10.51 -10.45 7.13
N ILE A 169 -9.19 -10.63 6.94
CA ILE A 169 -8.66 -11.48 5.88
C ILE A 169 -8.80 -12.97 6.23
N VAL A 170 -8.73 -13.35 7.50
CA VAL A 170 -9.03 -14.74 7.90
C VAL A 170 -10.43 -15.15 7.43
N ALA A 171 -11.44 -14.28 7.57
CA ALA A 171 -12.79 -14.53 7.05
C ALA A 171 -12.78 -14.72 5.52
N LEU A 172 -11.98 -13.94 4.79
CA LEU A 172 -11.84 -14.09 3.34
C LEU A 172 -11.12 -15.38 2.95
N ILE A 173 -10.06 -15.77 3.67
CA ILE A 173 -9.35 -17.03 3.44
C ILE A 173 -10.27 -18.24 3.72
N MET A 174 -11.16 -18.17 4.71
CA MET A 174 -12.14 -19.21 4.97
C MET A 174 -13.09 -19.43 3.78
N THR A 175 -13.43 -18.39 3.03
CA THR A 175 -14.29 -18.53 1.83
C THR A 175 -13.52 -19.00 0.60
N THR A 176 -12.26 -18.59 0.44
CA THR A 176 -11.44 -18.92 -0.74
C THR A 176 -10.62 -20.20 -0.56
N GLY A 177 -10.32 -20.62 0.67
CA GLY A 177 -9.52 -21.82 0.96
C GLY A 177 -8.03 -21.70 0.62
N SER A 178 -7.53 -20.55 0.13
CA SER A 178 -6.13 -20.34 -0.22
C SER A 178 -5.58 -19.04 0.38
N MET A 179 -4.28 -19.01 0.68
CA MET A 179 -3.53 -17.82 1.05
C MET A 179 -2.68 -17.27 -0.11
N SER A 180 -2.66 -17.92 -1.27
CA SER A 180 -2.01 -17.41 -2.48
C SER A 180 -2.87 -16.31 -3.08
N LEU A 181 -2.27 -15.14 -3.34
CA LEU A 181 -2.97 -14.03 -4.01
C LEU A 181 -3.41 -14.40 -5.44
N LYS A 182 -2.61 -15.21 -6.12
CA LYS A 182 -2.94 -15.69 -7.46
C LYS A 182 -4.21 -16.54 -7.44
N ASP A 183 -4.30 -17.51 -6.51
CA ASP A 183 -5.48 -18.39 -6.38
C ASP A 183 -6.72 -17.58 -5.99
N ILE A 184 -6.57 -16.62 -5.07
CA ILE A 184 -7.68 -15.75 -4.67
C ILE A 184 -8.21 -14.94 -5.86
N VAL A 185 -7.32 -14.43 -6.71
CA VAL A 185 -7.73 -13.68 -7.91
C VAL A 185 -8.32 -14.63 -8.95
N SER A 186 -7.72 -15.80 -9.21
CA SER A 186 -8.26 -16.76 -10.19
C SER A 186 -9.66 -17.24 -9.84
N GLN A 187 -9.94 -17.52 -8.55
CA GLN A 187 -11.29 -17.87 -8.09
C GLN A 187 -12.31 -16.74 -8.33
N GLN A 188 -11.89 -15.48 -8.20
CA GLN A 188 -12.77 -14.34 -8.50
C GLN A 188 -13.02 -14.18 -9.99
N VAL A 189 -12.05 -14.53 -10.85
CA VAL A 189 -12.21 -14.55 -12.31
C VAL A 189 -13.23 -15.59 -12.75
N GLU A 190 -13.19 -16.77 -12.14
CA GLU A 190 -14.14 -17.87 -12.44
C GLU A 190 -15.53 -17.68 -11.82
N GLY A 191 -15.63 -16.86 -10.77
CA GLY A 191 -16.84 -16.69 -9.97
C GLY A 191 -17.31 -15.24 -9.86
N HIS A 192 -17.43 -14.78 -8.63
CA HIS A 192 -17.81 -13.40 -8.31
C HIS A 192 -16.76 -12.75 -7.41
N TRP A 193 -16.71 -11.42 -7.46
CA TRP A 193 -15.78 -10.65 -6.64
C TRP A 193 -16.09 -10.84 -5.14
N ASN A 194 -15.05 -11.02 -4.36
CA ASN A 194 -15.14 -11.28 -2.93
C ASN A 194 -15.86 -10.19 -2.13
N ILE A 195 -15.93 -8.97 -2.64
CA ILE A 195 -16.69 -7.89 -2.01
C ILE A 195 -18.19 -8.23 -1.85
N LEU A 196 -18.75 -9.06 -2.73
CA LEU A 196 -20.14 -9.48 -2.66
C LEU A 196 -20.38 -10.51 -1.53
N TYR A 197 -19.39 -11.38 -1.28
CA TYR A 197 -19.45 -12.39 -0.23
C TYR A 197 -18.99 -11.86 1.13
N GLN A 198 -18.06 -10.91 1.14
CA GLN A 198 -17.41 -10.38 2.34
C GLN A 198 -17.45 -8.84 2.41
N PRO A 199 -18.64 -8.20 2.32
CA PRO A 199 -18.73 -6.75 2.36
C PRO A 199 -18.25 -6.17 3.69
N LEU A 200 -18.58 -6.82 4.82
CA LEU A 200 -18.14 -6.40 6.15
C LEU A 200 -16.62 -6.51 6.29
N GLY A 201 -16.05 -7.62 5.82
CA GLY A 201 -14.57 -7.80 5.78
C GLY A 201 -13.88 -6.70 4.98
N PHE A 202 -14.43 -6.33 3.83
CA PHE A 202 -13.91 -5.22 3.02
C PHE A 202 -13.92 -3.88 3.77
N PHE A 203 -15.03 -3.52 4.44
CA PHE A 203 -15.12 -2.27 5.19
C PHE A 203 -14.13 -2.22 6.36
N ILE A 204 -13.94 -3.33 7.08
CA ILE A 204 -12.94 -3.42 8.15
C ILE A 204 -11.54 -3.24 7.56
N PHE A 205 -11.23 -3.98 6.48
CA PHE A 205 -9.96 -3.88 5.78
C PHE A 205 -9.67 -2.45 5.31
N LEU A 206 -10.64 -1.78 4.69
CA LEU A 206 -10.53 -0.41 4.20
C LEU A 206 -10.17 0.56 5.32
N ILE A 207 -10.87 0.50 6.47
CA ILE A 207 -10.59 1.37 7.63
C ILE A 207 -9.18 1.09 8.17
N CYS A 208 -8.80 -0.18 8.28
CA CYS A 208 -7.48 -0.57 8.76
C CYS A 208 -6.37 -0.12 7.79
N ALA A 209 -6.61 -0.19 6.48
CA ALA A 209 -5.68 0.30 5.46
C ALA A 209 -5.40 1.81 5.61
N PHE A 210 -6.42 2.64 5.89
CA PHE A 210 -6.21 4.05 6.20
C PHE A 210 -5.33 4.24 7.44
N ALA A 211 -5.55 3.47 8.50
CA ALA A 211 -4.78 3.55 9.72
C ALA A 211 -3.32 3.14 9.51
N GLU A 212 -3.07 2.16 8.64
CA GLU A 212 -1.74 1.66 8.32
C GLU A 212 -0.93 2.64 7.46
N LEU A 213 -1.60 3.37 6.58
CA LEU A 213 -0.98 4.42 5.77
C LEU A 213 -0.63 5.68 6.56
N ASN A 214 -0.97 5.76 7.85
CA ASN A 214 -0.80 6.95 8.69
C ASN A 214 -1.37 8.24 8.05
N ARG A 215 -2.43 8.10 7.24
CA ARG A 215 -3.07 9.22 6.54
C ARG A 215 -4.31 9.69 7.25
N THR A 216 -4.65 10.97 7.12
CA THR A 216 -5.89 11.52 7.67
C THR A 216 -7.09 10.67 7.24
N PRO A 217 -7.99 10.24 8.13
CA PRO A 217 -8.21 10.76 9.49
C PRO A 217 -7.32 10.17 10.60
N PHE A 218 -6.41 9.22 10.29
CA PHE A 218 -5.55 8.49 11.23
C PHE A 218 -4.11 9.02 11.28
N ASP A 219 -3.86 10.28 10.90
CA ASP A 219 -2.56 10.94 10.81
C ASP A 219 -2.12 11.52 12.18
N LEU A 220 -1.99 10.65 13.16
CA LEU A 220 -1.53 11.04 14.50
C LEU A 220 0.00 11.10 14.64
N PRO A 221 0.77 10.31 13.88
CA PRO A 221 2.23 10.36 13.95
C PRO A 221 2.83 11.67 13.46
N GLU A 222 2.18 12.33 12.49
CA GLU A 222 2.64 13.56 11.84
C GLU A 222 1.94 14.82 12.34
N CYS A 223 1.10 14.73 13.37
CA CYS A 223 0.27 15.84 13.83
C CYS A 223 1.12 17.08 14.15
N GLU A 224 1.21 18.01 13.20
CA GLU A 224 2.03 19.23 13.30
C GLU A 224 1.67 20.07 14.53
N ALA A 225 0.38 20.12 14.89
CA ALA A 225 -0.10 20.88 16.04
C ALA A 225 0.35 20.31 17.39
N GLU A 226 0.68 19.00 17.48
CA GLU A 226 1.05 18.33 18.72
C GLU A 226 2.52 17.93 18.78
N LEU A 227 3.09 17.47 17.66
CA LEU A 227 4.40 16.79 17.61
C LEU A 227 5.40 17.45 16.63
N VAL A 228 5.14 18.66 16.15
CA VAL A 228 5.97 19.43 15.19
C VAL A 228 6.00 18.78 13.81
N GLY A 229 6.54 17.59 13.67
CA GLY A 229 6.62 16.80 12.44
C GLY A 229 6.66 15.30 12.74
N GLY A 230 6.39 14.92 14.00
CA GLY A 230 6.37 13.53 14.40
C GLY A 230 7.72 12.82 14.25
N TYR A 231 7.71 11.56 13.81
CA TYR A 231 8.90 10.71 13.76
C TYR A 231 9.97 11.21 12.77
N HIS A 232 9.60 12.00 11.77
CA HIS A 232 10.54 12.53 10.76
C HIS A 232 11.04 13.95 11.02
N THR A 233 10.78 14.53 12.19
CA THR A 233 11.15 15.93 12.54
C THR A 233 12.63 16.25 12.30
N GLU A 234 13.53 15.33 12.61
CA GLU A 234 14.98 15.53 12.47
C GLU A 234 15.51 15.10 11.08
N TYR A 235 14.67 14.52 10.24
CA TYR A 235 15.09 14.04 8.94
C TYR A 235 15.11 15.14 7.89
N SER A 236 16.15 15.14 7.04
CA SER A 236 16.30 16.07 5.92
C SER A 236 16.80 15.36 4.66
N SER A 237 16.80 16.05 3.50
CA SER A 237 17.33 15.54 2.25
C SER A 237 16.68 14.20 1.82
N MET A 238 17.43 13.31 1.20
CA MET A 238 16.94 12.00 0.72
C MET A 238 16.45 11.08 1.82
N LYS A 239 16.92 11.20 3.07
CA LYS A 239 16.43 10.38 4.18
C LYS A 239 14.98 10.69 4.52
N LEU A 240 14.60 11.98 4.51
CA LEU A 240 13.19 12.38 4.58
C LEU A 240 12.44 11.89 3.35
N GLY A 241 13.06 12.03 2.17
CA GLY A 241 12.50 11.54 0.90
C GLY A 241 12.13 10.06 0.95
N LEU A 242 12.97 9.21 1.54
CA LEU A 242 12.71 7.77 1.66
C LEU A 242 11.46 7.47 2.50
N PHE A 243 11.22 8.16 3.61
CA PHE A 243 10.00 8.01 4.39
C PHE A 243 8.76 8.43 3.59
N LEU A 244 8.79 9.61 2.96
CA LEU A 244 7.69 10.10 2.13
C LEU A 244 7.40 9.17 0.94
N PHE A 245 8.45 8.69 0.26
CA PHE A 245 8.28 7.72 -0.83
C PHE A 245 7.74 6.39 -0.32
N ALA A 246 8.16 5.91 0.85
CA ALA A 246 7.62 4.69 1.46
C ALA A 246 6.12 4.80 1.72
N GLU A 247 5.63 5.93 2.23
CA GLU A 247 4.20 6.16 2.44
C GLU A 247 3.40 6.10 1.13
N TYR A 248 3.84 6.81 0.08
CA TYR A 248 3.14 6.78 -1.20
C TYR A 248 3.23 5.41 -1.88
N THR A 249 4.35 4.70 -1.73
CA THR A 249 4.50 3.32 -2.21
C THR A 249 3.56 2.38 -1.45
N ASN A 250 3.45 2.52 -0.13
CA ASN A 250 2.51 1.74 0.68
C ASN A 250 1.07 2.02 0.27
N MET A 251 0.70 3.27 -0.04
CA MET A 251 -0.63 3.61 -0.54
C MET A 251 -0.92 2.92 -1.89
N PHE A 252 0.03 2.89 -2.80
CA PHE A 252 -0.08 2.18 -4.07
C PHE A 252 -0.24 0.67 -3.86
N VAL A 253 0.61 0.07 -3.02
CA VAL A 253 0.61 -1.37 -2.72
C VAL A 253 -0.66 -1.78 -1.96
N SER A 254 -1.09 -1.02 -0.96
CA SER A 254 -2.33 -1.28 -0.22
C SER A 254 -3.55 -1.24 -1.15
N SER A 255 -3.59 -0.27 -2.08
CA SER A 255 -4.64 -0.20 -3.11
C SER A 255 -4.62 -1.42 -4.04
N ALA A 256 -3.44 -1.92 -4.41
CA ALA A 256 -3.28 -3.11 -5.23
C ALA A 256 -3.72 -4.38 -4.49
N VAL A 257 -3.31 -4.54 -3.23
CA VAL A 257 -3.72 -5.67 -2.38
C VAL A 257 -5.23 -5.69 -2.17
N MET A 258 -5.83 -4.53 -1.87
CA MET A 258 -7.28 -4.41 -1.71
C MET A 258 -8.04 -4.76 -2.99
N SER A 259 -7.53 -4.32 -4.14
CA SER A 259 -8.12 -4.67 -5.44
C SER A 259 -7.98 -6.16 -5.76
N ALA A 260 -6.85 -6.79 -5.41
CA ALA A 260 -6.63 -8.23 -5.61
C ALA A 260 -7.53 -9.08 -4.69
N LEU A 261 -7.66 -8.70 -3.42
CA LEU A 261 -8.41 -9.48 -2.44
C LEU A 261 -9.93 -9.39 -2.63
N TYR A 262 -10.47 -8.21 -2.98
CA TYR A 262 -11.91 -7.95 -2.95
C TYR A 262 -12.54 -7.64 -4.31
N PHE A 263 -11.77 -7.16 -5.30
CA PHE A 263 -12.28 -6.68 -6.59
C PHE A 263 -11.74 -7.47 -7.79
N GLY A 264 -11.34 -8.71 -7.60
CA GLY A 264 -10.92 -9.59 -8.68
C GLY A 264 -9.57 -9.26 -9.32
N GLY A 265 -8.73 -8.38 -8.71
CA GLY A 265 -7.43 -8.04 -9.27
C GLY A 265 -7.51 -7.57 -10.73
N TYR A 266 -6.88 -8.30 -11.65
CA TYR A 266 -6.85 -8.02 -13.09
C TYR A 266 -8.12 -8.48 -13.84
N ASP A 267 -9.12 -9.04 -13.15
CA ASP A 267 -10.39 -9.45 -13.78
C ASP A 267 -11.14 -8.27 -14.37
N ILE A 268 -11.62 -8.46 -15.61
CA ILE A 268 -12.52 -7.55 -16.31
C ILE A 268 -13.84 -8.27 -16.52
N PRO A 269 -14.94 -7.83 -15.87
CA PRO A 269 -16.24 -8.45 -16.08
C PRO A 269 -16.62 -8.54 -17.55
N PHE A 270 -17.12 -9.72 -17.96
CA PHE A 270 -17.63 -9.98 -19.31
C PHE A 270 -16.60 -9.98 -20.45
N ILE A 271 -15.28 -9.99 -20.17
CA ILE A 271 -14.25 -10.00 -21.23
C ILE A 271 -14.28 -11.27 -22.10
N GLU A 272 -14.74 -12.39 -21.53
CA GLU A 272 -14.83 -13.68 -22.23
C GLU A 272 -15.74 -13.62 -23.47
N TYR A 273 -16.77 -12.78 -23.44
CA TYR A 273 -17.70 -12.62 -24.57
C TYR A 273 -17.06 -11.94 -25.80
N LEU A 274 -15.90 -11.31 -25.64
CA LEU A 274 -15.24 -10.57 -26.73
C LEU A 274 -14.35 -11.44 -27.60
N GLY A 275 -14.04 -12.69 -27.20
CA GLY A 275 -13.22 -13.63 -27.97
C GLY A 275 -11.83 -13.11 -28.35
N LEU A 276 -11.20 -12.29 -27.50
CA LEU A 276 -9.91 -11.66 -27.74
C LEU A 276 -8.75 -12.63 -27.54
N SER A 277 -7.61 -12.36 -28.19
CA SER A 277 -6.41 -13.17 -27.97
C SER A 277 -5.89 -13.00 -26.52
N GLN A 278 -5.27 -14.05 -25.98
CA GLN A 278 -4.78 -14.11 -24.61
C GLN A 278 -3.88 -12.92 -24.22
N ASN A 279 -2.99 -12.51 -25.11
CA ASN A 279 -2.10 -11.38 -24.87
C ASN A 279 -2.85 -10.05 -24.74
N ILE A 280 -3.91 -9.85 -25.52
CA ILE A 280 -4.75 -8.64 -25.43
C ILE A 280 -5.51 -8.66 -24.10
N VAL A 281 -6.06 -9.81 -23.70
CA VAL A 281 -6.75 -9.98 -22.41
C VAL A 281 -5.80 -9.68 -21.26
N ALA A 282 -4.57 -10.18 -21.28
CA ALA A 282 -3.58 -9.94 -20.24
C ALA A 282 -3.21 -8.45 -20.12
N ILE A 283 -3.01 -7.76 -21.25
CA ILE A 283 -2.69 -6.31 -21.27
C ILE A 283 -3.88 -5.48 -20.77
N LEU A 284 -5.09 -5.79 -21.25
CA LEU A 284 -6.30 -5.10 -20.79
C LEU A 284 -6.55 -5.36 -19.31
N GLY A 285 -6.34 -6.59 -18.83
CA GLY A 285 -6.42 -6.95 -17.41
C GLY A 285 -5.46 -6.12 -16.54
N PHE A 286 -4.19 -5.99 -16.97
CA PHE A 286 -3.22 -5.13 -16.30
C PHE A 286 -3.70 -3.66 -16.25
N LEU A 287 -4.17 -3.10 -17.36
CA LEU A 287 -4.67 -1.72 -17.41
C LEU A 287 -5.89 -1.53 -16.51
N PHE A 288 -6.81 -2.49 -16.50
CA PHE A 288 -7.99 -2.43 -15.65
C PHE A 288 -7.65 -2.55 -14.16
N PHE A 289 -6.70 -3.43 -13.81
CA PHE A 289 -6.17 -3.53 -12.46
C PHE A 289 -5.53 -2.21 -12.01
N PHE A 290 -4.70 -1.61 -12.87
CA PHE A 290 -4.13 -0.30 -12.61
C PHE A 290 -5.20 0.79 -12.45
N GLY A 291 -6.27 0.74 -13.22
CA GLY A 291 -7.43 1.62 -13.07
C GLY A 291 -8.10 1.49 -11.70
N LYS A 292 -8.28 0.26 -11.17
CA LYS A 292 -8.79 0.01 -9.81
C LYS A 292 -7.86 0.60 -8.75
N ILE A 293 -6.54 0.43 -8.91
CA ILE A 293 -5.52 0.99 -8.01
C ILE A 293 -5.61 2.52 -7.97
N VAL A 294 -5.68 3.17 -9.13
CA VAL A 294 -5.81 4.63 -9.24
C VAL A 294 -7.11 5.12 -8.59
N PHE A 295 -8.21 4.37 -8.73
CA PHE A 295 -9.47 4.67 -8.07
C PHE A 295 -9.32 4.67 -6.54
N PHE A 296 -8.67 3.66 -5.95
CA PHE A 296 -8.45 3.60 -4.51
C PHE A 296 -7.47 4.67 -4.02
N ILE A 297 -6.42 4.96 -4.77
CA ILE A 297 -5.50 6.07 -4.48
C ILE A 297 -6.26 7.40 -4.45
N PHE A 298 -7.14 7.63 -5.45
CA PHE A 298 -8.00 8.80 -5.47
C PHE A 298 -8.92 8.84 -4.24
N PHE A 299 -9.50 7.69 -3.87
CA PHE A 299 -10.38 7.57 -2.71
C PHE A 299 -9.65 7.88 -1.40
N PHE A 300 -8.42 7.37 -1.20
CA PHE A 300 -7.57 7.71 -0.06
C PHE A 300 -7.28 9.21 0.02
N MET A 301 -6.95 9.83 -1.11
CA MET A 301 -6.70 11.26 -1.18
C MET A 301 -7.97 12.09 -0.93
N TRP A 302 -9.10 11.65 -1.45
CA TRP A 302 -10.39 12.31 -1.23
C TRP A 302 -10.76 12.35 0.26
N ILE A 303 -10.71 11.21 0.92
CA ILE A 303 -10.97 11.10 2.36
C ILE A 303 -10.02 12.01 3.16
N ARG A 304 -8.74 12.03 2.82
CA ARG A 304 -7.73 12.87 3.49
C ARG A 304 -8.12 14.35 3.52
N TRP A 305 -8.68 14.86 2.45
CA TRP A 305 -9.01 16.29 2.32
C TRP A 305 -10.44 16.65 2.74
N THR A 306 -11.25 15.68 3.15
CA THR A 306 -12.66 15.90 3.52
C THR A 306 -12.97 15.59 4.97
N ILE A 307 -12.34 14.60 5.58
CA ILE A 307 -12.65 14.15 6.94
C ILE A 307 -11.67 14.77 7.95
N PRO A 308 -12.16 15.26 9.12
CA PRO A 308 -11.30 15.75 10.19
C PRO A 308 -10.52 14.61 10.85
N ARG A 309 -9.39 14.95 11.50
CA ARG A 309 -8.55 13.99 12.25
C ARG A 309 -9.27 13.46 13.47
N PHE A 310 -9.01 12.18 13.80
CA PHE A 310 -9.38 11.59 15.07
C PHE A 310 -8.37 11.96 16.17
N ARG A 311 -8.85 11.98 17.40
CA ARG A 311 -7.99 12.08 18.57
C ARG A 311 -7.45 10.69 18.93
N TYR A 312 -6.27 10.60 19.56
CA TYR A 312 -5.60 9.33 19.84
C TYR A 312 -6.47 8.32 20.62
N ASP A 313 -7.19 8.79 21.65
CA ASP A 313 -8.09 7.96 22.44
C ASP A 313 -9.29 7.41 21.63
N GLN A 314 -9.83 8.22 20.73
CA GLN A 314 -10.92 7.81 19.83
C GLN A 314 -10.42 6.74 18.84
N LEU A 315 -9.23 6.94 18.28
CA LEU A 315 -8.60 6.00 17.35
C LEU A 315 -8.35 4.66 18.02
N MET A 316 -7.72 4.63 19.22
CA MET A 316 -7.47 3.39 19.95
C MET A 316 -8.77 2.71 20.37
N THR A 317 -9.79 3.48 20.75
CA THR A 317 -11.12 2.93 21.09
C THR A 317 -11.79 2.31 19.87
N LEU A 318 -11.69 2.93 18.69
CA LEU A 318 -12.22 2.40 17.43
C LEU A 318 -11.54 1.06 17.08
N GLY A 319 -10.22 0.97 17.14
CA GLY A 319 -9.48 -0.26 16.86
C GLY A 319 -9.87 -1.40 17.80
N TRP A 320 -9.69 -1.19 19.11
CA TRP A 320 -9.84 -2.25 20.12
C TRP A 320 -11.28 -2.60 20.46
N LYS A 321 -12.17 -1.61 20.58
CA LYS A 321 -13.54 -1.85 21.06
C LYS A 321 -14.56 -2.02 19.94
N VAL A 322 -14.25 -1.62 18.71
CA VAL A 322 -15.18 -1.71 17.58
C VAL A 322 -14.66 -2.66 16.51
N LEU A 323 -13.48 -2.39 15.93
CA LEU A 323 -13.01 -3.14 14.76
C LEU A 323 -12.59 -4.58 15.11
N ILE A 324 -11.90 -4.81 16.21
CA ILE A 324 -11.51 -6.18 16.62
C ILE A 324 -12.74 -7.03 16.94
N PRO A 325 -13.70 -6.62 17.80
CA PRO A 325 -14.92 -7.41 18.02
C PRO A 325 -15.74 -7.61 16.73
N LEU A 326 -15.80 -6.60 15.86
CA LEU A 326 -16.53 -6.69 14.60
C LEU A 326 -15.86 -7.67 13.63
N SER A 327 -14.52 -7.70 13.56
CA SER A 327 -13.77 -8.65 12.74
C SER A 327 -13.92 -10.09 13.25
N ILE A 328 -13.93 -10.30 14.56
CA ILE A 328 -14.21 -11.62 15.16
C ILE A 328 -15.64 -12.06 14.82
N ALA A 329 -16.62 -11.16 14.96
CA ALA A 329 -17.99 -11.45 14.58
C ALA A 329 -18.10 -11.83 13.09
N ASN A 330 -17.38 -11.12 12.20
CA ASN A 330 -17.33 -11.45 10.79
C ASN A 330 -16.78 -12.86 10.53
N VAL A 331 -15.71 -13.27 11.20
CA VAL A 331 -15.15 -14.64 11.10
C VAL A 331 -16.19 -15.69 11.53
N ILE A 332 -16.87 -15.48 12.66
CA ILE A 332 -17.90 -16.40 13.15
C ILE A 332 -19.06 -16.50 12.16
N LEU A 333 -19.57 -15.36 11.68
CA LEU A 333 -20.65 -15.32 10.69
C LEU A 333 -20.28 -16.03 9.39
N THR A 334 -19.06 -15.83 8.91
CA THR A 334 -18.55 -16.53 7.72
C THR A 334 -18.46 -18.03 7.95
N GLY A 335 -17.96 -18.47 9.11
CA GLY A 335 -17.91 -19.90 9.46
C GLY A 335 -19.30 -20.54 9.53
N LEU A 336 -20.29 -19.85 10.11
CA LEU A 336 -21.67 -20.30 10.13
C LEU A 336 -22.26 -20.37 8.71
N PHE A 337 -22.00 -19.35 7.88
CA PHE A 337 -22.46 -19.37 6.49
C PHE A 337 -21.91 -20.58 5.71
N ILE A 338 -20.61 -20.86 5.83
CA ILE A 338 -19.98 -22.03 5.16
C ILE A 338 -20.53 -23.36 5.67
N LEU A 339 -20.93 -23.45 6.95
CA LEU A 339 -21.49 -24.67 7.51
C LEU A 339 -22.93 -24.96 7.05
N PHE A 340 -23.70 -23.93 6.73
CA PHE A 340 -25.12 -24.05 6.36
C PHE A 340 -25.39 -23.85 4.86
N ALA A 341 -24.41 -23.37 4.07
CA ALA A 341 -24.48 -23.27 2.60
C ALA A 341 -24.07 -24.59 1.94
#